data_cbe7ae393b8f1c7abc5ce666c5438770
#
_entry.id   cbe7ae393b8f1c7abc5ce666c5438770
#
_cell.length_a   1.000
_cell.length_b   1.000
_cell.length_c   1.000
_cell.angle_alpha   90.00
_cell.angle_beta   90.00
_cell.angle_gamma   90.00
#
_symmetry.space_group_name_H-M   'P 1'
#
loop_
_entity.id
_entity.type
_entity.pdbx_description
1 polymer ?
#
loop_
_entity_poly.entity_id
_entity_poly.type
_entity_poly.pdbx_seq_one_letter_code
_entity_poly.pdbx_strand_id
1 'polypeptide(L)'
;SRGLGDVYKRQDLKIGKGETHVLMGPNGAGKSTLGYALMGNPRYQLTNGEIWFQGKKINEEPVDKRAKAGMFLSFQSPLEVPGLSLSSFIRSALEQRRGERIRLWDFRKELAKAMELLQMDPSYADRDLNVGFSGGEKKKAEILQMLMLKPNLAILDETDSGLDVDAVR
;
A
#
# COMPACT_ATOMS: atom_id res chain seq x y z
N SER A 1 -37.42 -2.98 -8.77
CA SER A 1 -36.18 -3.63 -9.22
C SER A 1 -35.32 -3.93 -8.01
N ARG A 2 -35.30 -5.17 -7.57
CA ARG A 2 -34.42 -5.62 -6.51
C ARG A 2 -33.05 -5.82 -7.19
N GLY A 3 -32.11 -4.89 -6.93
CA GLY A 3 -30.82 -4.87 -7.56
C GLY A 3 -29.95 -6.06 -7.10
N LEU A 4 -29.11 -6.54 -8.01
CA LEU A 4 -28.04 -7.54 -7.84
C LEU A 4 -27.05 -7.22 -6.69
N GLY A 5 -27.21 -6.10 -5.97
CA GLY A 5 -26.36 -5.68 -4.87
C GLY A 5 -26.48 -6.51 -3.58
N ASP A 6 -27.52 -7.33 -3.43
CA ASP A 6 -27.75 -8.08 -2.18
C ASP A 6 -27.05 -9.46 -2.12
N VAL A 7 -26.56 -9.96 -3.26
CA VAL A 7 -25.95 -11.30 -3.35
C VAL A 7 -24.52 -11.30 -2.78
N TYR A 8 -23.83 -10.15 -2.72
CA TYR A 8 -22.44 -10.06 -2.28
C TYR A 8 -22.24 -9.55 -0.83
N LYS A 9 -23.33 -9.34 -0.08
CA LYS A 9 -23.29 -8.76 1.28
C LYS A 9 -22.83 -9.72 2.38
N ARG A 10 -22.47 -10.97 2.08
CA ARG A 10 -22.04 -11.97 3.06
C ARG A 10 -20.94 -12.84 2.50
N GLN A 11 -19.78 -12.24 2.28
CA GLN A 11 -18.60 -13.01 1.91
C GLN A 11 -17.53 -12.87 3.00
N ASP A 12 -17.08 -14.02 3.49
CA ASP A 12 -15.90 -14.08 4.34
C ASP A 12 -14.66 -14.20 3.46
N LEU A 13 -13.71 -13.30 3.64
CA LEU A 13 -12.41 -13.33 2.97
C LEU A 13 -11.35 -13.73 4.00
N LYS A 14 -10.67 -14.83 3.73
CA LYS A 14 -9.54 -15.29 4.55
C LYS A 14 -8.30 -15.35 3.69
N ILE A 15 -7.21 -14.71 4.13
CA ILE A 15 -5.93 -14.70 3.45
C ILE A 15 -4.88 -15.27 4.39
N GLY A 16 -4.23 -16.34 3.98
CA GLY A 16 -3.16 -17.00 4.72
C GLY A 16 -1.79 -16.38 4.46
N LYS A 17 -0.82 -16.76 5.26
CA LYS A 17 0.56 -16.31 5.07
C LYS A 17 1.13 -16.85 3.75
N GLY A 18 1.68 -15.97 2.93
CA GLY A 18 2.27 -16.30 1.64
C GLY A 18 1.24 -16.50 0.52
N GLU A 19 -0.05 -16.23 0.78
CA GLU A 19 -1.09 -16.29 -0.23
C GLU A 19 -1.24 -14.95 -0.97
N THR A 20 -1.57 -15.04 -2.25
CA THR A 20 -1.95 -13.90 -3.08
C THR A 20 -3.39 -14.09 -3.53
N HIS A 21 -4.25 -13.13 -3.20
CA HIS A 21 -5.64 -13.11 -3.60
C HIS A 21 -5.89 -11.97 -4.58
N VAL A 22 -6.57 -12.25 -5.67
CA VAL A 22 -6.93 -11.26 -6.69
C VAL A 22 -8.44 -11.02 -6.63
N LEU A 23 -8.83 -9.78 -6.34
CA LEU A 23 -10.23 -9.36 -6.37
C LEU A 23 -10.55 -8.76 -7.73
N MET A 24 -11.41 -9.43 -8.48
CA MET A 24 -11.84 -9.01 -9.80
C MET A 24 -13.29 -8.54 -9.78
N GLY A 25 -13.61 -7.58 -10.61
CA GLY A 25 -14.97 -7.06 -10.76
C GLY A 25 -14.99 -5.75 -11.57
N PRO A 26 -16.17 -5.36 -12.05
CA PRO A 26 -16.32 -4.13 -12.84
C PRO A 26 -15.99 -2.88 -12.01
N ASN A 27 -15.73 -1.76 -12.69
CA ASN A 27 -15.57 -0.48 -12.04
C ASN A 27 -16.83 -0.13 -11.24
N GLY A 28 -16.65 0.38 -10.01
CA GLY A 28 -17.77 0.65 -9.10
C GLY A 28 -18.25 -0.56 -8.30
N ALA A 29 -17.64 -1.73 -8.43
CA ALA A 29 -18.00 -2.93 -7.64
C ALA A 29 -17.56 -2.86 -6.16
N GLY A 30 -16.85 -1.81 -5.75
CA GLY A 30 -16.41 -1.62 -4.37
C GLY A 30 -15.04 -2.18 -4.01
N LYS A 31 -14.22 -2.57 -5.00
CA LYS A 31 -12.86 -3.12 -4.76
C LYS A 31 -11.99 -2.15 -3.96
N SER A 32 -11.85 -0.93 -4.43
CA SER A 32 -11.07 0.13 -3.75
C SER A 32 -11.67 0.49 -2.39
N THR A 33 -13.01 0.51 -2.30
CA THR A 33 -13.73 0.76 -1.04
C THR A 33 -13.37 -0.29 0.01
N LEU A 34 -13.26 -1.57 -0.39
CA LEU A 34 -12.82 -2.63 0.52
C LEU A 34 -11.38 -2.37 1.01
N GLY A 35 -10.46 -2.03 0.13
CA GLY A 35 -9.08 -1.69 0.50
C GLY A 35 -9.01 -0.54 1.51
N TYR A 36 -9.75 0.53 1.27
CA TYR A 36 -9.83 1.67 2.20
C TYR A 36 -10.45 1.29 3.54
N ALA A 37 -11.51 0.49 3.55
CA ALA A 37 -12.15 0.02 4.79
C ALA A 37 -11.20 -0.88 5.59
N LEU A 38 -10.47 -1.78 4.93
CA LEU A 38 -9.46 -2.64 5.56
C LEU A 38 -8.33 -1.84 6.19
N MET A 39 -7.92 -0.73 5.56
CA MET A 39 -6.92 0.18 6.12
C MET A 39 -7.47 1.11 7.21
N GLY A 40 -8.77 1.10 7.47
CA GLY A 40 -9.39 1.94 8.51
C GLY A 40 -9.55 3.41 8.10
N ASN A 41 -9.72 3.69 6.82
CA ASN A 41 -9.99 5.04 6.35
C ASN A 41 -11.32 5.54 6.95
N PRO A 42 -11.33 6.71 7.64
CA PRO A 42 -12.52 7.22 8.34
C PRO A 42 -13.75 7.45 7.45
N ARG A 43 -13.53 7.62 6.15
CA ARG A 43 -14.63 7.79 5.18
C ARG A 43 -15.37 6.50 4.86
N TYR A 44 -14.78 5.35 5.17
CA TYR A 44 -15.30 4.02 4.83
C TYR A 44 -15.44 3.18 6.09
N GLN A 45 -16.50 3.46 6.86
CA GLN A 45 -16.77 2.74 8.09
C GLN A 45 -17.43 1.39 7.82
N LEU A 46 -16.97 0.38 8.53
CA LEU A 46 -17.59 -0.94 8.53
C LEU A 46 -18.88 -0.89 9.34
N THR A 47 -20.03 -1.06 8.70
CA THR A 47 -21.34 -1.05 9.37
C THR A 47 -21.67 -2.40 10.00
N ASN A 48 -21.10 -3.48 9.49
CA ASN A 48 -21.30 -4.84 9.99
C ASN A 48 -20.10 -5.72 9.60
N GLY A 49 -19.81 -6.75 10.39
CA GLY A 49 -18.71 -7.68 10.17
C GLY A 49 -17.49 -7.39 11.02
N GLU A 50 -16.49 -8.24 10.90
CA GLU A 50 -15.27 -8.18 11.69
C GLU A 50 -14.05 -8.26 10.77
N ILE A 51 -13.00 -7.50 11.13
CA ILE A 51 -11.70 -7.56 10.48
C ILE A 51 -10.70 -8.09 11.50
N TRP A 52 -10.08 -9.21 11.17
CA TRP A 52 -9.03 -9.82 11.97
C TRP A 52 -7.71 -9.78 11.23
N PHE A 53 -6.67 -9.31 11.89
CA PHE A 53 -5.32 -9.28 11.35
C PHE A 53 -4.33 -9.88 12.35
N GLN A 54 -3.62 -10.93 11.94
CA GLN A 54 -2.67 -11.65 12.78
C GLN A 54 -3.26 -12.07 14.14
N GLY A 55 -4.51 -12.57 14.13
CA GLY A 55 -5.20 -13.04 15.34
C GLY A 55 -5.79 -11.95 16.23
N LYS A 56 -5.71 -10.69 15.82
CA LYS A 56 -6.28 -9.55 16.54
C LYS A 56 -7.43 -8.93 15.74
N LYS A 57 -8.54 -8.63 16.42
CA LYS A 57 -9.64 -7.84 15.84
C LYS A 57 -9.20 -6.38 15.74
N ILE A 58 -9.30 -5.81 14.54
CA ILE A 58 -8.79 -4.46 14.24
C ILE A 58 -9.85 -3.46 13.80
N ASN A 59 -11.15 -3.78 14.00
CA ASN A 59 -12.23 -2.88 13.57
C ASN A 59 -12.05 -1.45 14.08
N GLU A 60 -11.67 -1.29 15.35
CA GLU A 60 -11.51 0.00 16.02
C GLU A 60 -10.08 0.58 15.91
N GLU A 61 -9.17 -0.15 15.29
CA GLU A 61 -7.79 0.32 15.16
C GLU A 61 -7.69 1.40 14.08
N PRO A 62 -7.12 2.57 14.39
CA PRO A 62 -6.94 3.63 13.41
C PRO A 62 -5.87 3.28 12.36
N VAL A 63 -5.85 4.04 11.27
CA VAL A 63 -4.96 3.81 10.10
C VAL A 63 -3.49 3.68 10.50
N ASP A 64 -2.99 4.57 11.37
CA ASP A 64 -1.60 4.57 11.81
C ASP A 64 -1.22 3.29 12.56
N LYS A 65 -2.11 2.74 13.38
CA LYS A 65 -1.88 1.48 14.09
C LYS A 65 -1.92 0.28 13.15
N ARG A 66 -2.83 0.27 12.17
CA ARG A 66 -2.86 -0.78 11.13
C ARG A 66 -1.59 -0.77 10.29
N ALA A 67 -1.11 0.41 9.90
CA ALA A 67 0.15 0.56 9.18
C ALA A 67 1.35 0.07 10.01
N LYS A 68 1.42 0.44 11.30
CA LYS A 68 2.46 -0.06 12.22
C LYS A 68 2.42 -1.59 12.40
N ALA A 69 1.23 -2.18 12.40
CA ALA A 69 1.06 -3.62 12.47
C ALA A 69 1.56 -4.35 11.20
N GLY A 70 1.80 -3.62 10.12
CA GLY A 70 2.36 -4.15 8.89
C GLY A 70 1.38 -4.26 7.73
N MET A 71 0.29 -3.51 7.76
CA MET A 71 -0.60 -3.37 6.62
C MET A 71 -0.12 -2.23 5.71
N PHE A 72 -0.16 -2.45 4.42
CA PHE A 72 0.21 -1.48 3.39
C PHE A 72 -0.89 -1.40 2.32
N LEU A 73 -1.26 -0.20 1.94
CA LEU A 73 -2.18 0.05 0.84
C LEU A 73 -1.51 0.88 -0.24
N SER A 74 -1.49 0.36 -1.44
CA SER A 74 -1.13 1.08 -2.65
C SER A 74 -2.31 1.94 -3.09
N PHE A 75 -2.07 3.23 -3.32
CA PHE A 75 -3.10 4.13 -3.82
C PHE A 75 -3.09 4.19 -5.34
N GLN A 76 -4.27 4.29 -5.92
CA GLN A 76 -4.49 4.49 -7.34
C GLN A 76 -3.75 5.72 -7.91
N SER A 77 -3.72 6.79 -7.10
CA SER A 77 -2.99 8.02 -7.39
C SER A 77 -2.10 8.34 -6.20
N PRO A 78 -0.80 7.98 -6.25
CA PRO A 78 0.13 8.29 -5.18
C PRO A 78 0.16 9.79 -4.89
N LEU A 79 0.03 10.15 -3.61
CA LEU A 79 0.05 11.53 -3.16
C LEU A 79 1.42 12.15 -3.43
N GLU A 80 1.40 13.36 -3.98
CA GLU A 80 2.57 14.21 -4.08
C GLU A 80 2.71 15.02 -2.79
N VAL A 81 3.89 14.97 -2.18
CA VAL A 81 4.14 15.67 -0.91
C VAL A 81 5.36 16.60 -1.07
N PRO A 82 5.13 17.86 -1.45
CA PRO A 82 6.20 18.85 -1.52
C PRO A 82 6.88 19.05 -0.16
N GLY A 83 8.20 19.17 -0.16
CA GLY A 83 8.99 19.41 1.06
C GLY A 83 9.30 18.14 1.88
N LEU A 84 8.82 16.98 1.46
CA LEU A 84 9.16 15.70 2.09
C LEU A 84 9.85 14.77 1.10
N SER A 85 11.15 14.53 1.28
CA SER A 85 11.89 13.63 0.39
C SER A 85 11.45 12.17 0.53
N LEU A 86 11.57 11.41 -0.58
CA LEU A 86 11.26 9.99 -0.61
C LEU A 86 12.02 9.22 0.50
N SER A 87 13.31 9.51 0.67
CA SER A 87 14.13 8.88 1.71
C SER A 87 13.65 9.22 3.13
N SER A 88 13.32 10.49 3.40
CA SER A 88 12.81 10.93 4.69
C SER A 88 11.48 10.27 5.03
N PHE A 89 10.59 10.16 4.04
CA PHE A 89 9.31 9.47 4.19
C PHE A 89 9.51 7.99 4.57
N ILE A 90 10.33 7.27 3.80
CA ILE A 90 10.58 5.83 4.05
C ILE A 90 11.24 5.63 5.42
N ARG A 91 12.21 6.48 5.78
CA ARG A 91 12.89 6.39 7.08
C ARG A 91 11.91 6.59 8.23
N SER A 92 11.09 7.64 8.16
CA SER A 92 10.07 7.90 9.19
C SER A 92 9.10 6.74 9.34
N ALA A 93 8.63 6.17 8.24
CA ALA A 93 7.73 5.02 8.25
C ALA A 93 8.40 3.78 8.88
N LEU A 94 9.68 3.53 8.57
CA LEU A 94 10.45 2.44 9.16
C LEU A 94 10.65 2.63 10.66
N GLU A 95 11.02 3.83 11.10
CA GLU A 95 11.20 4.16 12.52
C GLU A 95 9.90 3.97 13.30
N GLN A 96 8.77 4.42 12.74
CA GLN A 96 7.45 4.20 13.32
C GLN A 96 7.09 2.72 13.44
N ARG A 97 7.45 1.92 12.43
CA ARG A 97 7.15 0.48 12.42
C ARG A 97 8.04 -0.30 13.37
N ARG A 98 9.34 0.03 13.43
CA ARG A 98 10.31 -0.64 14.32
C ARG A 98 10.20 -0.16 15.77
N GLY A 99 9.61 1.03 16.00
CA GLY A 99 9.52 1.66 17.31
C GLY A 99 10.84 2.22 17.82
N GLU A 100 11.85 2.34 16.97
CA GLU A 100 13.20 2.81 17.30
C GLU A 100 13.77 3.70 16.18
N ARG A 101 14.71 4.58 16.56
CA ARG A 101 15.44 5.39 15.58
C ARG A 101 16.46 4.54 14.81
N ILE A 102 16.51 4.76 13.50
CA ILE A 102 17.44 4.07 12.62
C ILE A 102 18.63 4.97 12.34
N ARG A 103 19.83 4.45 12.49
CA ARG A 103 21.06 5.18 12.13
C ARG A 103 21.02 5.54 10.65
N LEU A 104 21.31 6.81 10.35
CA LEU A 104 21.23 7.32 8.97
C LEU A 104 22.11 6.53 8.00
N TRP A 105 23.29 6.13 8.43
CA TRP A 105 24.22 5.33 7.63
C TRP A 105 23.65 3.97 7.25
N ASP A 106 23.08 3.25 8.21
CA ASP A 106 22.51 1.93 7.99
C ASP A 106 21.30 2.01 7.07
N PHE A 107 20.45 3.01 7.30
CA PHE A 107 19.30 3.30 6.45
C PHE A 107 19.71 3.59 5.01
N ARG A 108 20.69 4.47 4.78
CA ARG A 108 21.15 4.82 3.43
C ARG A 108 21.73 3.62 2.69
N LYS A 109 22.43 2.74 3.40
CA LYS A 109 22.97 1.51 2.83
C LYS A 109 21.87 0.55 2.38
N GLU A 110 20.82 0.35 3.21
CA GLU A 110 19.67 -0.47 2.85
C GLU A 110 18.90 0.15 1.67
N LEU A 111 18.68 1.45 1.70
CA LEU A 111 17.97 2.18 0.64
C LEU A 111 18.71 2.06 -0.69
N ALA A 112 20.01 2.27 -0.71
CA ALA A 112 20.81 2.17 -1.92
C ALA A 112 20.72 0.79 -2.56
N LYS A 113 20.78 -0.29 -1.78
CA LYS A 113 20.61 -1.66 -2.28
C LYS A 113 19.22 -1.88 -2.88
N ALA A 114 18.17 -1.39 -2.24
CA ALA A 114 16.81 -1.53 -2.74
C ALA A 114 16.60 -0.73 -4.03
N MET A 115 17.16 0.48 -4.13
CA MET A 115 17.12 1.30 -5.34
C MET A 115 17.87 0.66 -6.49
N GLU A 116 19.05 0.08 -6.24
CA GLU A 116 19.82 -0.66 -7.23
C GLU A 116 19.02 -1.85 -7.79
N LEU A 117 18.38 -2.62 -6.91
CA LEU A 117 17.51 -3.74 -7.33
C LEU A 117 16.40 -3.31 -8.28
N LEU A 118 15.84 -2.13 -8.07
CA LEU A 118 14.77 -1.56 -8.90
C LEU A 118 15.31 -0.79 -10.12
N GLN A 119 16.61 -0.72 -10.30
CA GLN A 119 17.26 0.12 -11.34
C GLN A 119 16.72 1.57 -11.27
N MET A 120 16.64 2.11 -10.06
CA MET A 120 16.16 3.44 -9.77
C MET A 120 17.35 4.38 -9.54
N ASP A 121 17.34 5.54 -10.20
CA ASP A 121 18.40 6.54 -10.03
C ASP A 121 18.49 6.97 -8.56
N PRO A 122 19.67 6.94 -7.93
CA PRO A 122 19.85 7.31 -6.52
C PRO A 122 19.39 8.75 -6.18
N SER A 123 19.39 9.66 -7.17
CA SER A 123 18.94 11.05 -6.97
C SER A 123 17.47 11.16 -6.56
N TYR A 124 16.64 10.15 -6.88
CA TYR A 124 15.24 10.11 -6.46
C TYR A 124 15.06 10.04 -4.95
N ALA A 125 16.04 9.52 -4.21
CA ALA A 125 16.00 9.47 -2.75
C ALA A 125 15.82 10.85 -2.11
N ASP A 126 16.45 11.86 -2.69
CA ASP A 126 16.45 13.25 -2.17
C ASP A 126 15.38 14.14 -2.82
N ARG A 127 14.63 13.62 -3.80
CA ARG A 127 13.50 14.34 -4.42
C ARG A 127 12.25 14.22 -3.57
N ASP A 128 11.42 15.24 -3.64
CA ASP A 128 10.11 15.26 -2.97
C ASP A 128 9.23 14.11 -3.43
N LEU A 129 8.55 13.49 -2.48
CA LEU A 129 7.75 12.28 -2.68
C LEU A 129 6.74 12.47 -3.81
N ASN A 130 6.94 11.71 -4.88
CA ASN A 130 6.11 11.66 -6.09
C ASN A 130 5.99 12.97 -6.89
N VAL A 131 6.60 14.08 -6.44
CA VAL A 131 6.51 15.37 -7.13
C VAL A 131 7.30 15.34 -8.44
N GLY A 132 6.58 15.49 -9.55
CA GLY A 132 7.19 15.45 -10.89
C GLY A 132 7.71 14.08 -11.29
N PHE A 133 7.30 13.01 -10.64
CA PHE A 133 7.60 11.64 -11.05
C PHE A 133 6.68 11.23 -12.19
N SER A 134 7.23 10.54 -13.18
CA SER A 134 6.44 9.83 -14.20
C SER A 134 5.64 8.70 -13.56
N GLY A 135 4.67 8.14 -14.28
CA GLY A 135 3.90 6.99 -13.79
C GLY A 135 4.78 5.80 -13.43
N GLY A 136 5.77 5.50 -14.24
CA GLY A 136 6.73 4.43 -13.96
C GLY A 136 7.61 4.69 -12.73
N GLU A 137 8.02 5.93 -12.54
CA GLU A 137 8.81 6.35 -11.36
C GLU A 137 7.98 6.32 -10.08
N LYS A 138 6.72 6.73 -10.11
CA LYS A 138 5.78 6.60 -9.00
C LYS A 138 5.60 5.13 -8.62
N LYS A 139 5.48 4.24 -9.60
CA LYS A 139 5.38 2.79 -9.36
C LYS A 139 6.64 2.22 -8.74
N LYS A 140 7.83 2.61 -9.24
CA LYS A 140 9.10 2.21 -8.64
C LYS A 140 9.24 2.72 -7.21
N ALA A 141 8.83 3.96 -6.94
CA ALA A 141 8.85 4.53 -5.58
C ALA A 141 7.93 3.76 -4.62
N GLU A 142 6.78 3.29 -5.09
CA GLU A 142 5.86 2.45 -4.31
C GLU A 142 6.47 1.07 -4.02
N ILE A 143 7.05 0.43 -5.02
CA ILE A 143 7.74 -0.87 -4.83
C ILE A 143 8.93 -0.70 -3.88
N LEU A 144 9.68 0.39 -3.98
CA LEU A 144 10.76 0.71 -3.04
C LEU A 144 10.26 0.79 -1.59
N GLN A 145 9.13 1.44 -1.37
CA GLN A 145 8.49 1.48 -0.04
C GLN A 145 8.15 0.08 0.45
N MET A 146 7.58 -0.78 -0.37
CA MET A 146 7.28 -2.17 0.00
C MET A 146 8.54 -2.97 0.32
N LEU A 147 9.61 -2.83 -0.48
CA LEU A 147 10.89 -3.51 -0.23
C LEU A 147 11.52 -3.10 1.10
N MET A 148 11.43 -1.81 1.43
CA MET A 148 11.99 -1.26 2.66
C MET A 148 11.14 -1.56 3.88
N LEU A 149 9.83 -1.36 3.79
CA LEU A 149 8.88 -1.54 4.89
C LEU A 149 8.58 -3.01 5.19
N LYS A 150 8.69 -3.89 4.20
CA LYS A 150 8.38 -5.32 4.31
C LYS A 150 7.04 -5.56 5.00
N PRO A 151 5.92 -5.11 4.42
CA PRO A 151 4.61 -5.25 5.03
C PRO A 151 4.23 -6.72 5.20
N ASN A 152 3.43 -7.00 6.22
CA ASN A 152 2.87 -8.34 6.44
C ASN A 152 1.68 -8.60 5.51
N LEU A 153 0.97 -7.52 5.15
CA LEU A 153 -0.11 -7.53 4.16
C LEU A 153 0.05 -6.31 3.26
N ALA A 154 0.11 -6.53 1.95
CA ALA A 154 0.04 -5.47 0.96
C ALA A 154 -1.27 -5.57 0.18
N ILE A 155 -2.03 -4.48 0.15
CA ILE A 155 -3.25 -4.32 -0.64
C ILE A 155 -2.88 -3.43 -1.82
N LEU A 156 -2.92 -3.99 -3.03
CA LEU A 156 -2.54 -3.29 -4.25
C LEU A 156 -3.81 -2.98 -5.04
N ASP A 157 -4.15 -1.69 -5.13
CA ASP A 157 -5.27 -1.23 -5.95
C ASP A 157 -4.73 -0.78 -7.30
N GLU A 158 -4.60 -1.75 -8.21
CA GLU A 158 -4.20 -1.48 -9.59
C GLU A 158 -5.45 -1.18 -10.41
N THR A 159 -5.62 0.07 -10.79
CA THR A 159 -6.50 0.37 -11.91
C THR A 159 -5.77 0.06 -13.20
N ASP A 160 -6.47 -0.60 -14.10
CA ASP A 160 -6.09 -0.86 -15.48
C ASP A 160 -5.92 0.43 -16.30
N SER A 161 -5.19 1.40 -15.81
CA SER A 161 -4.79 2.56 -16.59
C SER A 161 -3.54 2.21 -17.38
N GLY A 162 -3.72 1.46 -18.50
CA GLY A 162 -2.77 1.43 -19.58
C GLY A 162 -1.62 0.43 -19.48
N LEU A 163 -1.81 -0.76 -18.94
CA LEU A 163 -1.05 -1.91 -19.40
C LEU A 163 -1.61 -2.34 -20.74
N ASP A 164 -0.98 -1.88 -21.82
CA ASP A 164 -1.15 -2.49 -23.13
C ASP A 164 -0.94 -3.98 -22.98
N VAL A 165 -1.98 -4.76 -23.29
CA VAL A 165 -1.96 -6.23 -23.25
C VAL A 165 -0.91 -6.79 -24.23
N ASP A 166 -0.33 -5.94 -25.08
CA ASP A 166 0.69 -6.29 -26.06
C ASP A 166 2.13 -6.33 -25.52
N ALA A 167 2.36 -6.02 -24.25
CA ALA A 167 3.70 -6.08 -23.65
C ALA A 167 4.06 -7.43 -23.03
N VAL A 168 3.21 -8.44 -23.17
CA VAL A 168 3.45 -9.81 -22.67
C VAL A 168 3.29 -10.79 -23.83
N ARG A 169 4.18 -10.71 -24.80
CA ARG A 169 4.47 -11.78 -25.76
C ARG A 169 5.95 -12.02 -25.82
#